data_177c1085f82f0d037ade51cb7139a776
#
_entry.id   177c1085f82f0d037ade51cb7139a776
#
_cell.length_a   1.000
_cell.length_b   1.000
_cell.length_c   1.000
_cell.angle_alpha   90.00
_cell.angle_beta   90.00
_cell.angle_gamma   90.00
#
_symmetry.space_group_name_H-M   'P 1'
#
loop_
_entity.id
_entity.type
_entity.pdbx_description
1 polymer ?
#
loop_
_entity_poly.entity_id
_entity_poly.type
_entity_poly.pdbx_seq_one_letter_code
_entity_poly.pdbx_strand_id
1 'polypeptide(L)'
;MKYALISDVHSNLPALEAVLADIDDRRERDDVGAVYHLGDLVGYAPWPDEVVSLIRERGIRGIAGNYDSTVANDYKHCGCRADSAHAEELSHISYGWTREHIAPQTKRALWELPFRMDLRPRGSHTSRPQITLVHGAPTLNTLYWTEDRSDSFCEKMAKTAGLKDGDLIAFGHTHKPWTREVAGVRFVNTGSVGKPKDGDWRAGYVLVEAGEEIGSVEFVRVEYDLERAVDGIRRSELPDEFADQLRAGGTPKPVEVP
;
A
#
# COMPACT_ATOMS: atom_id res chain seq x y z
N MET A 1 21.69 5.11 -0.24
CA MET A 1 20.59 5.40 0.71
C MET A 1 19.36 4.63 0.26
N LYS A 2 18.63 4.02 1.20
CA LYS A 2 17.39 3.30 0.91
C LYS A 2 16.15 4.14 1.25
N TYR A 3 15.09 3.95 0.49
CA TYR A 3 13.74 4.48 0.72
C TYR A 3 12.84 3.33 1.12
N ALA A 4 12.14 3.46 2.26
CA ALA A 4 11.12 2.49 2.65
C ALA A 4 9.77 2.90 2.04
N LEU A 5 9.14 2.00 1.32
CA LEU A 5 7.85 2.19 0.67
C LEU A 5 6.82 1.26 1.30
N ILE A 6 5.80 1.83 1.93
CA ILE A 6 4.68 1.10 2.56
C ILE A 6 3.40 1.39 1.79
N SER A 7 2.46 0.45 1.73
CA SER A 7 1.18 0.61 1.05
C SER A 7 0.09 -0.23 1.69
N ASP A 8 -1.16 0.13 1.41
CA ASP A 8 -2.31 -0.71 1.72
C ASP A 8 -2.32 -1.14 3.21
N VAL A 9 -2.26 -0.13 4.09
CA VAL A 9 -2.26 -0.29 5.56
C VAL A 9 -3.63 -0.74 6.06
N HIS A 10 -4.70 -0.24 5.41
CA HIS A 10 -6.07 -0.65 5.66
C HIS A 10 -6.45 -0.67 7.13
N SER A 11 -6.18 0.44 7.82
CA SER A 11 -6.50 0.62 9.24
C SER A 11 -5.92 -0.45 10.18
N ASN A 12 -4.97 -1.28 9.74
CA ASN A 12 -4.32 -2.30 10.56
C ASN A 12 -3.18 -1.67 11.39
N LEU A 13 -3.55 -1.07 12.52
CA LEU A 13 -2.60 -0.38 13.39
C LEU A 13 -1.49 -1.30 13.91
N PRO A 14 -1.77 -2.55 14.40
CA PRO A 14 -0.71 -3.44 14.85
C PRO A 14 0.34 -3.76 13.76
N ALA A 15 -0.09 -3.93 12.52
CA ALA A 15 0.82 -4.18 11.40
C ALA A 15 1.67 -2.93 11.07
N LEU A 16 1.07 -1.74 11.07
CA LEU A 16 1.78 -0.49 10.84
C LEU A 16 2.82 -0.23 11.93
N GLU A 17 2.46 -0.39 13.20
CA GLU A 17 3.38 -0.22 14.34
C GLU A 17 4.61 -1.13 14.20
N ALA A 18 4.42 -2.41 13.87
CA ALA A 18 5.50 -3.37 13.69
C ALA A 18 6.40 -3.01 12.50
N VAL A 19 5.82 -2.62 11.37
CA VAL A 19 6.59 -2.19 10.19
C VAL A 19 7.41 -0.95 10.49
N LEU A 20 6.85 0.03 11.19
CA LEU A 20 7.59 1.25 11.54
C LEU A 20 8.71 0.97 12.54
N ALA A 21 8.52 0.04 13.48
CA ALA A 21 9.56 -0.40 14.40
C ALA A 21 10.72 -1.10 13.65
N ASP A 22 10.40 -2.03 12.73
CA ASP A 22 11.44 -2.70 11.91
C ASP A 22 12.20 -1.70 11.02
N ILE A 23 11.51 -0.70 10.44
CA ILE A 23 12.15 0.37 9.67
C ILE A 23 13.08 1.20 10.56
N ASP A 24 12.68 1.53 11.79
CA ASP A 24 13.52 2.29 12.72
C ASP A 24 14.78 1.48 13.13
N ASP A 25 14.64 0.19 13.42
CA ASP A 25 15.75 -0.70 13.73
C ASP A 25 16.74 -0.85 12.55
N ARG A 26 16.23 -0.74 11.32
CA ARG A 26 17.04 -0.78 10.09
C ARG A 26 17.65 0.57 9.70
N ARG A 27 17.18 1.66 10.29
CA ARG A 27 17.51 3.02 9.84
C ARG A 27 19.00 3.29 9.77
N GLU A 28 19.75 2.88 10.80
CA GLU A 28 21.21 3.05 10.82
C GLU A 28 21.93 1.91 10.06
N ARG A 29 21.51 0.67 10.29
CA ARG A 29 22.15 -0.52 9.72
C ARG A 29 22.06 -0.56 8.19
N ASP A 30 20.90 -0.20 7.62
CA ASP A 30 20.58 -0.35 6.21
C ASP A 30 20.55 1.01 5.47
N ASP A 31 20.94 2.10 6.11
CA ASP A 31 20.93 3.48 5.58
C ASP A 31 19.52 3.88 5.02
N VAL A 32 18.47 3.65 5.81
CA VAL A 32 17.11 4.02 5.45
C VAL A 32 16.88 5.51 5.72
N GLY A 33 16.86 6.31 4.65
CA GLY A 33 16.81 7.77 4.74
C GLY A 33 15.39 8.34 4.86
N ALA A 34 14.39 7.74 4.23
CA ALA A 34 13.02 8.23 4.24
C ALA A 34 11.99 7.11 4.07
N VAL A 35 10.80 7.33 4.62
CA VAL A 35 9.63 6.46 4.46
C VAL A 35 8.56 7.20 3.69
N TYR A 36 7.90 6.50 2.75
CA TYR A 36 6.75 7.01 2.00
C TYR A 36 5.62 5.98 1.98
N HIS A 37 4.37 6.45 2.00
CA HIS A 37 3.22 5.58 1.81
C HIS A 37 2.58 5.77 0.43
N LEU A 38 2.05 4.67 -0.13
CA LEU A 38 1.43 4.63 -1.45
C LEU A 38 -0.10 4.56 -1.38
N GLY A 39 -0.68 4.99 -0.28
CA GLY A 39 -2.13 5.09 -0.10
C GLY A 39 -2.79 3.85 0.48
N ASP A 40 -4.13 3.89 0.49
CA ASP A 40 -5.02 2.96 1.16
C ASP A 40 -4.64 2.78 2.65
N LEU A 41 -4.57 3.94 3.33
CA LEU A 41 -4.32 3.99 4.78
C LEU A 41 -5.51 3.45 5.56
N VAL A 42 -6.74 3.64 5.08
CA VAL A 42 -7.98 3.28 5.77
C VAL A 42 -8.73 2.12 5.12
N GLY A 43 -9.71 1.57 5.82
CA GLY A 43 -10.54 0.44 5.39
C GLY A 43 -10.20 -0.88 6.07
N TYR A 44 -11.14 -1.82 6.09
CA TYR A 44 -11.03 -3.22 6.47
C TYR A 44 -10.72 -3.54 7.94
N ALA A 45 -10.03 -2.68 8.69
CA ALA A 45 -9.75 -2.86 10.10
C ALA A 45 -10.22 -1.64 10.92
N PRO A 46 -10.30 -1.73 12.27
CA PRO A 46 -11.08 -0.77 13.05
C PRO A 46 -10.30 0.45 13.55
N TRP A 47 -9.10 0.76 13.03
CA TRP A 47 -8.26 1.87 13.50
C TRP A 47 -7.95 2.93 12.42
N PRO A 48 -8.97 3.49 11.72
CA PRO A 48 -8.70 4.47 10.65
C PRO A 48 -8.04 5.75 11.17
N ASP A 49 -8.48 6.26 12.32
CA ASP A 49 -7.97 7.51 12.89
C ASP A 49 -6.56 7.36 13.44
N GLU A 50 -6.31 6.25 14.15
CA GLU A 50 -5.03 5.97 14.77
C GLU A 50 -3.94 5.74 13.71
N VAL A 51 -4.25 5.03 12.62
CA VAL A 51 -3.31 4.82 11.50
C VAL A 51 -2.94 6.15 10.86
N VAL A 52 -3.91 6.99 10.52
CA VAL A 52 -3.63 8.29 9.90
C VAL A 52 -2.90 9.22 10.86
N SER A 53 -3.25 9.20 12.16
CA SER A 53 -2.54 9.98 13.19
C SER A 53 -1.08 9.54 13.29
N LEU A 54 -0.80 8.24 13.37
CA LEU A 54 0.56 7.71 13.45
C LEU A 54 1.40 8.07 12.22
N ILE A 55 0.84 7.95 11.01
CA ILE A 55 1.52 8.37 9.77
C ILE A 55 1.89 9.86 9.81
N ARG A 56 0.98 10.71 10.28
CA ARG A 56 1.22 12.16 10.39
C ARG A 56 2.23 12.52 11.49
N GLU A 57 2.11 11.91 12.66
CA GLU A 57 3.04 12.11 13.79
C GLU A 57 4.47 11.72 13.43
N ARG A 58 4.63 10.65 12.63
CA ARG A 58 5.92 10.20 12.11
C ARG A 58 6.42 11.04 10.93
N GLY A 59 5.66 12.01 10.45
CA GLY A 59 6.01 12.86 9.31
C GLY A 59 6.17 12.09 7.99
N ILE A 60 5.51 10.93 7.85
CA ILE A 60 5.56 10.09 6.67
C ILE A 60 4.71 10.71 5.58
N ARG A 61 5.34 11.08 4.47
CA ARG A 61 4.64 11.62 3.30
C ARG A 61 4.21 10.51 2.37
N GLY A 62 3.19 10.78 1.56
CA GLY A 62 2.71 9.80 0.58
C GLY A 62 1.59 10.33 -0.30
N ILE A 63 0.85 9.43 -0.86
CA ILE A 63 -0.20 9.67 -1.85
C ILE A 63 -1.53 9.04 -1.42
N ALA A 64 -2.62 9.49 -2.01
CA ALA A 64 -3.93 8.91 -1.76
C ALA A 64 -4.10 7.59 -2.52
N GLY A 65 -4.60 6.57 -1.80
CA GLY A 65 -5.20 5.39 -2.41
C GLY A 65 -6.64 5.64 -2.84
N ASN A 66 -7.30 4.61 -3.35
CA ASN A 66 -8.71 4.72 -3.74
C ASN A 66 -9.62 4.81 -2.52
N TYR A 67 -9.36 4.05 -1.43
CA TYR A 67 -10.11 4.21 -0.18
C TYR A 67 -9.93 5.60 0.41
N ASP A 68 -8.70 6.09 0.50
CA ASP A 68 -8.41 7.42 1.05
C ASP A 68 -9.17 8.51 0.29
N SER A 69 -9.06 8.52 -1.05
CA SER A 69 -9.70 9.51 -1.92
C SER A 69 -11.22 9.47 -1.82
N THR A 70 -11.82 8.28 -1.81
CA THR A 70 -13.27 8.13 -1.86
C THR A 70 -13.91 8.36 -0.50
N VAL A 71 -13.27 7.93 0.60
CA VAL A 71 -13.71 8.21 1.96
C VAL A 71 -13.62 9.72 2.27
N ALA A 72 -12.53 10.36 1.87
CA ALA A 72 -12.33 11.80 2.07
C ALA A 72 -13.39 12.64 1.37
N ASN A 73 -13.88 12.21 0.21
CA ASN A 73 -14.88 12.91 -0.60
C ASN A 73 -16.32 12.38 -0.42
N ASP A 74 -16.54 11.52 0.56
CA ASP A 74 -17.86 10.92 0.83
C ASP A 74 -18.54 10.25 -0.39
N TYR A 75 -17.74 9.64 -1.27
CA TYR A 75 -18.27 8.91 -2.42
C TYR A 75 -19.07 7.69 -1.94
N LYS A 76 -19.94 7.15 -2.83
CA LYS A 76 -20.82 6.04 -2.47
C LYS A 76 -20.10 4.71 -2.25
N HIS A 77 -18.95 4.53 -2.91
CA HIS A 77 -18.16 3.29 -2.87
C HIS A 77 -16.68 3.58 -3.20
N CYS A 78 -15.80 2.63 -2.88
CA CYS A 78 -14.35 2.76 -3.08
C CYS A 78 -13.89 2.77 -4.56
N GLY A 79 -14.76 2.43 -5.50
CA GLY A 79 -14.39 2.23 -6.90
C GLY A 79 -13.59 0.94 -7.17
N CYS A 80 -13.47 0.07 -6.18
CA CYS A 80 -12.73 -1.18 -6.29
C CYS A 80 -13.48 -2.18 -7.19
N ARG A 81 -12.72 -2.98 -7.94
CA ARG A 81 -13.25 -4.17 -8.60
C ARG A 81 -13.24 -5.32 -7.61
N ALA A 82 -14.30 -6.10 -7.60
CA ALA A 82 -14.37 -7.34 -6.83
C ALA A 82 -14.31 -8.57 -7.75
N ASP A 83 -13.75 -9.66 -7.24
CA ASP A 83 -13.63 -10.93 -7.99
C ASP A 83 -14.91 -11.80 -7.87
N SER A 84 -15.82 -11.44 -6.96
CA SER A 84 -17.10 -12.10 -6.75
C SER A 84 -18.12 -11.15 -6.13
N ALA A 85 -19.42 -11.48 -6.22
CA ALA A 85 -20.49 -10.71 -5.56
C ALA A 85 -20.29 -10.64 -4.03
N HIS A 86 -19.82 -11.72 -3.41
CA HIS A 86 -19.53 -11.74 -1.99
C HIS A 86 -18.36 -10.81 -1.61
N ALA A 87 -17.29 -10.81 -2.41
CA ALA A 87 -16.16 -9.88 -2.21
C ALA A 87 -16.59 -8.41 -2.40
N GLU A 88 -17.53 -8.15 -3.30
CA GLU A 88 -18.13 -6.83 -3.51
C GLU A 88 -18.94 -6.38 -2.29
N GLU A 89 -19.78 -7.27 -1.75
CA GLU A 89 -20.57 -7.03 -0.54
C GLU A 89 -19.63 -6.70 0.66
N LEU A 90 -18.62 -7.52 0.91
CA LEU A 90 -17.63 -7.28 1.97
C LEU A 90 -16.91 -5.92 1.78
N SER A 91 -16.56 -5.59 0.55
CA SER A 91 -15.95 -4.28 0.25
C SER A 91 -16.90 -3.12 0.57
N HIS A 92 -18.18 -3.25 0.26
CA HIS A 92 -19.19 -2.24 0.59
C HIS A 92 -19.41 -2.09 2.09
N ILE A 93 -19.43 -3.20 2.85
CA ILE A 93 -19.54 -3.18 4.32
C ILE A 93 -18.32 -2.46 4.92
N SER A 94 -17.12 -2.87 4.54
CA SER A 94 -15.88 -2.22 4.99
C SER A 94 -15.87 -0.72 4.71
N TYR A 95 -16.26 -0.35 3.49
CA TYR A 95 -16.28 1.03 3.06
C TYR A 95 -17.32 1.88 3.82
N GLY A 96 -18.53 1.36 3.99
CA GLY A 96 -19.59 2.00 4.75
C GLY A 96 -19.18 2.22 6.20
N TRP A 97 -18.69 1.17 6.85
CA TRP A 97 -18.20 1.23 8.23
C TRP A 97 -17.10 2.29 8.39
N THR A 98 -16.10 2.27 7.50
CA THR A 98 -15.00 3.25 7.55
C THR A 98 -15.51 4.69 7.45
N ARG A 99 -16.45 4.97 6.55
CA ARG A 99 -17.02 6.32 6.39
C ARG A 99 -17.77 6.81 7.63
N GLU A 100 -18.41 5.91 8.36
CA GLU A 100 -19.18 6.21 9.56
C GLU A 100 -18.32 6.38 10.81
N HIS A 101 -17.15 5.71 10.86
CA HIS A 101 -16.30 5.67 12.05
C HIS A 101 -15.04 6.55 11.96
N ILE A 102 -14.80 7.20 10.82
CA ILE A 102 -13.65 8.07 10.64
C ILE A 102 -13.97 9.51 11.07
N ALA A 103 -13.07 10.13 11.82
CA ALA A 103 -13.23 11.50 12.29
C ALA A 103 -13.08 12.53 11.15
N PRO A 104 -13.77 13.69 11.24
CA PRO A 104 -13.70 14.75 10.22
C PRO A 104 -12.28 15.27 9.97
N GLN A 105 -11.43 15.36 11.01
CA GLN A 105 -10.03 15.76 10.86
C GLN A 105 -9.21 14.75 10.08
N THR A 106 -9.52 13.45 10.23
CA THR A 106 -8.86 12.38 9.47
C THR A 106 -9.29 12.40 8.01
N LYS A 107 -10.59 12.59 7.73
CA LYS A 107 -11.07 12.83 6.35
C LYS A 107 -10.36 13.99 5.68
N ARG A 108 -10.15 15.11 6.40
CA ARG A 108 -9.41 16.25 5.87
C ARG A 108 -7.97 15.91 5.57
N ALA A 109 -7.29 15.16 6.43
CA ALA A 109 -5.92 14.72 6.21
C ALA A 109 -5.80 13.82 4.98
N LEU A 110 -6.76 12.92 4.76
CA LEU A 110 -6.81 12.08 3.56
C LEU A 110 -7.08 12.89 2.29
N TRP A 111 -7.93 13.93 2.38
CA TRP A 111 -8.24 14.81 1.25
C TRP A 111 -7.03 15.62 0.77
N GLU A 112 -6.09 15.94 1.67
CA GLU A 112 -4.86 16.66 1.35
C GLU A 112 -3.80 15.81 0.62
N LEU A 113 -3.98 14.48 0.57
CA LEU A 113 -3.03 13.59 -0.08
C LEU A 113 -3.04 13.76 -1.61
N PRO A 114 -1.88 13.91 -2.25
CA PRO A 114 -1.81 14.00 -3.71
C PRO A 114 -2.09 12.64 -4.36
N PHE A 115 -2.51 12.65 -5.62
CA PHE A 115 -2.70 11.43 -6.41
C PHE A 115 -1.38 10.75 -6.79
N ARG A 116 -0.30 11.52 -6.96
CA ARG A 116 1.02 11.08 -7.41
C ARG A 116 2.11 11.87 -6.70
N MET A 117 3.24 11.22 -6.48
CA MET A 117 4.45 11.89 -6.00
C MET A 117 5.66 11.44 -6.82
N ASP A 118 6.48 12.38 -7.24
CA ASP A 118 7.75 12.10 -7.92
C ASP A 118 8.91 12.45 -6.98
N LEU A 119 9.75 11.46 -6.70
CA LEU A 119 10.90 11.60 -5.82
C LEU A 119 12.18 11.64 -6.66
N ARG A 120 13.14 12.44 -6.20
CA ARG A 120 14.50 12.43 -6.70
C ARG A 120 15.43 11.95 -5.60
N PRO A 121 16.17 10.87 -5.81
CA PRO A 121 17.11 10.37 -4.83
C PRO A 121 18.15 11.42 -4.46
N ARG A 122 18.52 11.43 -3.17
CA ARG A 122 19.61 12.28 -2.68
C ARG A 122 20.93 11.80 -3.30
N GLY A 123 21.79 12.75 -3.69
CA GLY A 123 23.07 12.45 -4.33
C GLY A 123 23.01 12.38 -5.85
N SER A 124 21.83 12.36 -6.46
CA SER A 124 21.71 12.49 -7.90
C SER A 124 22.05 13.92 -8.32
N HIS A 125 23.09 14.09 -9.14
CA HIS A 125 23.51 15.37 -9.71
C HIS A 125 22.74 15.74 -10.98
N THR A 126 21.86 14.84 -11.43
CA THR A 126 21.03 14.99 -12.63
C THR A 126 19.54 14.99 -12.24
N SER A 127 18.66 15.16 -13.23
CA SER A 127 17.22 14.99 -13.03
C SER A 127 16.80 13.51 -12.94
N ARG A 128 17.72 12.57 -12.97
CA ARG A 128 17.54 11.11 -12.98
C ARG A 128 18.47 10.44 -11.96
N PRO A 129 18.06 9.25 -11.45
CA PRO A 129 16.78 8.58 -11.68
C PRO A 129 15.62 9.30 -11.02
N GLN A 130 14.40 9.00 -11.48
CA GLN A 130 13.15 9.40 -10.83
C GLN A 130 12.45 8.17 -10.23
N ILE A 131 11.92 8.32 -9.01
CA ILE A 131 11.03 7.34 -8.40
C ILE A 131 9.63 7.95 -8.40
N THR A 132 8.71 7.35 -9.14
CA THR A 132 7.31 7.77 -9.18
C THR A 132 6.47 6.88 -8.27
N LEU A 133 5.70 7.49 -7.39
CA LEU A 133 4.75 6.82 -6.51
C LEU A 133 3.33 7.06 -7.03
N VAL A 134 2.59 5.99 -7.25
CA VAL A 134 1.15 5.98 -7.56
C VAL A 134 0.48 4.87 -6.78
N HIS A 135 -0.84 4.90 -6.56
CA HIS A 135 -1.49 3.81 -5.85
C HIS A 135 -1.76 2.60 -6.76
N GLY A 136 -2.56 2.78 -7.82
CA GLY A 136 -2.86 1.72 -8.78
C GLY A 136 -2.10 1.89 -10.10
N ALA A 137 -2.25 3.03 -10.76
CA ALA A 137 -1.57 3.36 -12.00
C ALA A 137 -1.44 4.89 -12.18
N PRO A 138 -0.62 5.37 -13.13
CA PRO A 138 -0.42 6.80 -13.37
C PRO A 138 -1.69 7.59 -13.73
N THR A 139 -2.74 6.91 -14.17
CA THR A 139 -3.98 7.54 -14.63
C THR A 139 -5.19 7.21 -13.77
N LEU A 140 -5.11 6.13 -12.97
CA LEU A 140 -6.25 5.62 -12.23
C LEU A 140 -5.78 4.86 -10.99
N ASN A 141 -6.19 5.28 -9.80
CA ASN A 141 -5.82 4.63 -8.55
C ASN A 141 -6.57 3.31 -8.28
N THR A 142 -7.60 3.00 -9.04
CA THR A 142 -8.36 1.74 -8.97
C THR A 142 -7.94 0.70 -10.01
N LEU A 143 -6.86 0.94 -10.76
CA LEU A 143 -6.41 0.00 -11.79
C LEU A 143 -5.61 -1.14 -11.17
N TYR A 144 -6.06 -2.39 -11.38
CA TYR A 144 -5.34 -3.59 -10.97
C TYR A 144 -4.17 -3.87 -11.90
N TRP A 145 -2.97 -3.52 -11.45
CA TRP A 145 -1.73 -3.76 -12.18
C TRP A 145 -1.03 -4.99 -11.60
N THR A 146 -1.31 -6.13 -12.22
CA THR A 146 -0.79 -7.44 -11.85
C THR A 146 0.51 -7.74 -12.61
N GLU A 147 1.32 -8.68 -12.08
CA GLU A 147 2.61 -9.04 -12.63
C GLU A 147 2.54 -9.59 -14.08
N ASP A 148 1.44 -10.25 -14.43
CA ASP A 148 1.16 -10.86 -15.74
C ASP A 148 0.77 -9.87 -16.86
N ARG A 149 0.69 -8.57 -16.55
CA ARG A 149 0.45 -7.55 -17.58
C ARG A 149 1.58 -7.55 -18.60
N SER A 150 1.23 -7.40 -19.89
CA SER A 150 2.20 -7.41 -20.99
C SER A 150 3.26 -6.30 -20.87
N ASP A 151 4.43 -6.50 -21.47
CA ASP A 151 5.46 -5.47 -21.54
C ASP A 151 4.95 -4.19 -22.20
N SER A 152 4.15 -4.33 -23.27
CA SER A 152 3.55 -3.17 -23.96
C SER A 152 2.60 -2.37 -23.06
N PHE A 153 1.92 -3.02 -22.09
CA PHE A 153 1.15 -2.31 -21.07
C PHE A 153 2.07 -1.53 -20.14
N CYS A 154 3.15 -2.14 -19.65
CA CYS A 154 4.13 -1.50 -18.78
C CYS A 154 4.80 -0.30 -19.49
N GLU A 155 5.23 -0.43 -20.74
CA GLU A 155 5.78 0.65 -21.54
C GLU A 155 4.80 1.80 -21.71
N LYS A 156 3.53 1.51 -21.97
CA LYS A 156 2.47 2.53 -22.05
C LYS A 156 2.33 3.28 -20.73
N MET A 157 2.34 2.58 -19.60
CA MET A 157 2.24 3.21 -18.28
C MET A 157 3.49 4.04 -17.95
N ALA A 158 4.69 3.55 -18.26
CA ALA A 158 5.93 4.31 -18.13
C ALA A 158 5.90 5.61 -18.95
N LYS A 159 5.51 5.51 -20.22
CA LYS A 159 5.35 6.68 -21.11
C LYS A 159 4.33 7.68 -20.55
N THR A 160 3.19 7.19 -20.07
CA THR A 160 2.14 8.04 -19.47
C THR A 160 2.63 8.75 -18.21
N ALA A 161 3.47 8.09 -17.42
CA ALA A 161 4.11 8.67 -16.24
C ALA A 161 5.30 9.58 -16.57
N GLY A 162 5.76 9.63 -17.82
CA GLY A 162 6.94 10.39 -18.25
C GLY A 162 8.27 9.77 -17.84
N LEU A 163 8.27 8.46 -17.56
CA LEU A 163 9.44 7.70 -17.13
C LEU A 163 10.32 7.31 -18.32
N LYS A 164 11.59 7.10 -18.03
CA LYS A 164 12.63 6.74 -18.99
C LYS A 164 13.52 5.66 -18.40
N ASP A 165 14.44 5.17 -19.22
CA ASP A 165 15.49 4.25 -18.79
C ASP A 165 16.19 4.73 -17.50
N GLY A 166 16.35 3.81 -16.55
CA GLY A 166 16.90 4.05 -15.22
C GLY A 166 15.89 4.52 -14.16
N ASP A 167 14.64 4.82 -14.52
CA ASP A 167 13.61 5.24 -13.56
C ASP A 167 12.89 4.07 -12.90
N LEU A 168 12.17 4.36 -11.79
CA LEU A 168 11.33 3.40 -11.08
C LEU A 168 9.91 3.96 -10.88
N ILE A 169 8.91 3.09 -11.00
CA ILE A 169 7.55 3.35 -10.54
C ILE A 169 7.16 2.33 -9.49
N ALA A 170 6.70 2.82 -8.33
CA ALA A 170 6.18 2.00 -7.25
C ALA A 170 4.68 2.21 -7.07
N PHE A 171 3.96 1.14 -6.78
CA PHE A 171 2.51 1.11 -6.60
C PHE A 171 2.09 -0.02 -5.65
N GLY A 172 0.81 -0.04 -5.24
CA GLY A 172 0.20 -1.02 -4.35
C GLY A 172 -1.07 -1.63 -4.94
N HIS A 173 -2.21 -1.42 -4.25
CA HIS A 173 -3.58 -1.72 -4.65
C HIS A 173 -3.93 -3.21 -4.82
N THR A 174 -3.04 -4.02 -5.40
CA THR A 174 -3.30 -5.46 -5.58
C THR A 174 -2.96 -6.28 -4.35
N HIS A 175 -2.19 -5.72 -3.40
CA HIS A 175 -1.67 -6.35 -2.18
C HIS A 175 -0.75 -7.57 -2.44
N LYS A 176 -0.25 -7.72 -3.65
CA LYS A 176 0.66 -8.79 -4.06
C LYS A 176 1.98 -8.18 -4.51
N PRO A 177 3.09 -8.42 -3.78
CA PRO A 177 4.37 -7.81 -4.11
C PRO A 177 4.99 -8.47 -5.33
N TRP A 178 5.56 -7.65 -6.22
CA TRP A 178 6.34 -8.11 -7.36
C TRP A 178 7.24 -6.99 -7.90
N THR A 179 8.28 -7.35 -8.61
CA THR A 179 9.13 -6.41 -9.35
C THR A 179 9.49 -6.95 -10.71
N ARG A 180 9.53 -6.07 -11.69
CA ARG A 180 9.92 -6.38 -13.08
C ARG A 180 10.55 -5.17 -13.73
N GLU A 181 11.46 -5.39 -14.66
CA GLU A 181 12.04 -4.35 -15.49
C GLU A 181 11.57 -4.50 -16.93
N VAL A 182 11.11 -3.42 -17.55
CA VAL A 182 10.68 -3.37 -18.94
C VAL A 182 11.18 -2.07 -19.55
N ALA A 183 11.88 -2.16 -20.69
CA ALA A 183 12.46 -1.04 -21.41
C ALA A 183 13.29 -0.09 -20.49
N GLY A 184 14.07 -0.68 -19.58
CA GLY A 184 14.93 0.04 -18.64
C GLY A 184 14.20 0.72 -17.48
N VAL A 185 12.87 0.63 -17.39
CA VAL A 185 12.09 1.14 -16.26
C VAL A 185 11.77 0.00 -15.29
N ARG A 186 12.01 0.23 -13.99
CA ARG A 186 11.68 -0.72 -12.94
C ARG A 186 10.28 -0.48 -12.38
N PHE A 187 9.49 -1.54 -12.38
CA PHE A 187 8.12 -1.59 -11.83
C PHE A 187 8.14 -2.36 -10.52
N VAL A 188 7.54 -1.78 -9.46
CA VAL A 188 7.54 -2.37 -8.12
C VAL A 188 6.14 -2.26 -7.53
N ASN A 189 5.47 -3.40 -7.32
CA ASN A 189 4.31 -3.45 -6.46
C ASN A 189 4.79 -3.75 -5.04
N THR A 190 4.45 -2.87 -4.09
CA THR A 190 4.97 -2.97 -2.72
C THR A 190 4.26 -4.02 -1.87
N GLY A 191 3.19 -4.62 -2.38
CA GLY A 191 2.35 -5.51 -1.57
C GLY A 191 1.46 -4.73 -0.61
N SER A 192 1.31 -5.21 0.62
CA SER A 192 0.45 -4.59 1.63
C SER A 192 1.06 -4.73 3.03
N VAL A 193 0.95 -3.66 3.81
CA VAL A 193 1.24 -3.68 5.26
C VAL A 193 0.12 -4.39 6.01
N GLY A 194 -1.12 -3.98 5.79
CA GLY A 194 -2.23 -4.35 6.67
C GLY A 194 -3.14 -5.45 6.15
N LYS A 195 -3.10 -5.78 4.85
CA LYS A 195 -4.02 -6.75 4.24
C LYS A 195 -3.36 -7.52 3.08
N PRO A 196 -2.30 -8.31 3.31
CA PRO A 196 -1.67 -9.12 2.28
C PRO A 196 -2.66 -10.06 1.59
N LYS A 197 -2.41 -10.39 0.31
CA LYS A 197 -3.25 -11.29 -0.51
C LYS A 197 -2.42 -12.34 -1.27
N ASP A 198 -1.25 -12.65 -0.78
CA ASP A 198 -0.29 -13.57 -1.41
C ASP A 198 -0.04 -14.86 -0.60
N GLY A 199 -0.84 -15.06 0.46
CA GLY A 199 -0.77 -16.24 1.32
C GLY A 199 0.20 -16.12 2.50
N ASP A 200 0.84 -14.95 2.67
CA ASP A 200 1.69 -14.63 3.81
C ASP A 200 1.00 -13.57 4.67
N TRP A 201 0.64 -13.90 5.91
CA TRP A 201 -0.05 -13.00 6.83
C TRP A 201 0.83 -11.84 7.35
N ARG A 202 2.15 -11.98 7.26
CA ARG A 202 3.09 -10.98 7.74
C ARG A 202 2.95 -9.67 6.96
N ALA A 203 3.07 -8.56 7.66
CA ALA A 203 3.08 -7.24 7.04
C ALA A 203 4.21 -7.10 6.04
N GLY A 204 3.93 -6.52 4.87
CA GLY A 204 4.91 -6.36 3.79
C GLY A 204 5.25 -4.90 3.52
N TYR A 205 6.55 -4.61 3.27
CA TYR A 205 7.00 -3.34 2.74
C TYR A 205 8.23 -3.54 1.85
N VAL A 206 8.67 -2.48 1.16
CA VAL A 206 9.79 -2.54 0.21
C VAL A 206 10.86 -1.53 0.59
N LEU A 207 12.13 -1.96 0.53
CA LEU A 207 13.28 -1.06 0.54
C LEU A 207 13.82 -0.91 -0.89
N VAL A 208 13.92 0.33 -1.35
CA VAL A 208 14.50 0.68 -2.64
C VAL A 208 15.80 1.43 -2.40
N GLU A 209 16.91 0.86 -2.84
CA GLU A 209 18.18 1.55 -2.87
C GLU A 209 18.21 2.50 -4.07
N ALA A 210 18.52 3.78 -3.81
CA ALA A 210 18.60 4.76 -4.87
C ALA A 210 19.58 5.89 -4.51
N GLY A 211 20.30 6.31 -5.54
CA GLY A 211 21.29 7.39 -5.52
C GLY A 211 21.42 7.98 -6.93
N GLU A 212 22.60 7.87 -7.53
CA GLU A 212 22.79 8.21 -8.96
C GLU A 212 22.06 7.24 -9.89
N GLU A 213 21.82 6.01 -9.42
CA GLU A 213 21.06 4.97 -10.11
C GLU A 213 20.09 4.30 -9.15
N ILE A 214 19.11 3.57 -9.67
CA ILE A 214 18.26 2.67 -8.89
C ILE A 214 19.02 1.35 -8.70
N GLY A 215 19.31 1.05 -7.43
CA GLY A 215 19.98 -0.18 -7.03
C GLY A 215 19.02 -1.34 -6.72
N SER A 216 19.22 -1.95 -5.57
CA SER A 216 18.44 -3.11 -5.11
C SER A 216 17.00 -2.73 -4.74
N VAL A 217 16.10 -3.70 -4.92
CA VAL A 217 14.72 -3.69 -4.39
C VAL A 217 14.59 -4.91 -3.49
N GLU A 218 14.36 -4.68 -2.19
CA GLU A 218 14.22 -5.71 -1.17
C GLU A 218 12.78 -5.75 -0.66
N PHE A 219 12.13 -6.92 -0.73
CA PHE A 219 10.82 -7.15 -0.13
C PHE A 219 11.01 -7.64 1.31
N VAL A 220 10.47 -6.91 2.27
CA VAL A 220 10.59 -7.22 3.69
C VAL A 220 9.25 -7.72 4.22
N ARG A 221 9.31 -8.76 5.08
CA ARG A 221 8.17 -9.30 5.79
C ARG A 221 8.39 -9.17 7.30
N VAL A 222 7.41 -8.59 7.98
CA VAL A 222 7.46 -8.30 9.41
C VAL A 222 6.33 -9.03 10.11
N GLU A 223 6.67 -9.83 11.12
CA GLU A 223 5.67 -10.37 12.04
C GLU A 223 5.11 -9.26 12.92
N TYR A 224 3.82 -9.30 13.20
CA TYR A 224 3.15 -8.33 14.05
C TYR A 224 2.16 -9.03 14.98
N ASP A 225 1.60 -8.33 15.94
CA ASP A 225 0.57 -8.86 16.84
C ASP A 225 -0.73 -9.11 16.05
N LEU A 226 -0.75 -10.25 15.35
CA LEU A 226 -1.88 -10.70 14.54
C LEU A 226 -3.13 -10.90 15.40
N GLU A 227 -2.99 -11.41 16.63
CA GLU A 227 -4.14 -11.66 17.50
C GLU A 227 -4.78 -10.34 17.93
N ARG A 228 -4.01 -9.29 18.21
CA ARG A 228 -4.54 -7.95 18.46
C ARG A 228 -5.33 -7.42 17.28
N ALA A 229 -4.84 -7.62 16.05
CA ALA A 229 -5.55 -7.20 14.85
C ALA A 229 -6.86 -7.98 14.65
N VAL A 230 -6.82 -9.29 14.79
CA VAL A 230 -7.98 -10.19 14.71
C VAL A 230 -9.03 -9.84 15.78
N ASP A 231 -8.61 -9.70 17.03
CA ASP A 231 -9.48 -9.33 18.15
C ASP A 231 -10.12 -7.95 17.95
N GLY A 232 -9.37 -7.00 17.39
CA GLY A 232 -9.89 -5.68 17.06
C GLY A 232 -11.02 -5.75 16.03
N ILE A 233 -10.84 -6.52 14.96
CA ILE A 233 -11.88 -6.72 13.95
C ILE A 233 -13.11 -7.40 14.59
N ARG A 234 -12.93 -8.49 15.36
CA ARG A 234 -14.01 -9.23 15.98
C ARG A 234 -14.81 -8.46 17.05
N ARG A 235 -14.18 -7.46 17.68
CA ARG A 235 -14.85 -6.55 18.63
C ARG A 235 -15.52 -5.36 17.98
N SER A 236 -15.26 -5.13 16.70
CA SER A 236 -15.93 -4.10 15.90
C SER A 236 -17.19 -4.66 15.23
N GLU A 237 -17.90 -3.81 14.51
CA GLU A 237 -19.06 -4.22 13.68
C GLU A 237 -18.64 -4.74 12.29
N LEU A 238 -17.32 -4.87 12.05
CA LEU A 238 -16.79 -5.41 10.80
C LEU A 238 -16.98 -6.93 10.74
N PRO A 239 -17.20 -7.52 9.55
CA PRO A 239 -17.29 -8.96 9.39
C PRO A 239 -16.08 -9.72 9.93
N ASP A 240 -16.33 -10.80 10.69
CA ASP A 240 -15.29 -11.71 11.21
C ASP A 240 -14.41 -12.29 10.09
N GLU A 241 -14.95 -12.37 8.88
CA GLU A 241 -14.25 -12.85 7.69
C GLU A 241 -12.99 -12.03 7.37
N PHE A 242 -12.95 -10.74 7.72
CA PHE A 242 -11.72 -9.94 7.58
C PHE A 242 -10.61 -10.42 8.51
N ALA A 243 -10.96 -10.87 9.72
CA ALA A 243 -10.02 -11.48 10.65
C ALA A 243 -9.47 -12.82 10.11
N ASP A 244 -10.33 -13.64 9.52
CA ASP A 244 -9.92 -14.90 8.89
C ASP A 244 -9.04 -14.67 7.66
N GLN A 245 -9.33 -13.63 6.87
CA GLN A 245 -8.48 -13.21 5.75
C GLN A 245 -7.09 -12.74 6.21
N LEU A 246 -6.98 -12.04 7.35
CA LEU A 246 -5.68 -11.68 7.91
C LEU A 246 -4.85 -12.92 8.25
N ARG A 247 -5.44 -13.90 8.96
CA ARG A 247 -4.76 -15.15 9.32
C ARG A 247 -4.28 -15.95 8.11
N ALA A 248 -5.05 -15.91 7.02
CA ALA A 248 -4.73 -16.62 5.79
C ALA A 248 -3.74 -15.88 4.87
N GLY A 249 -3.43 -14.62 5.15
CA GLY A 249 -2.70 -13.76 4.21
C GLY A 249 -3.46 -13.54 2.90
N GLY A 250 -4.80 -13.44 2.97
CA GLY A 250 -5.70 -13.27 1.86
C GLY A 250 -6.96 -14.12 1.98
N THR A 251 -7.63 -14.39 0.86
CA THR A 251 -8.81 -15.26 0.89
C THR A 251 -8.39 -16.68 1.29
N PRO A 252 -8.99 -17.26 2.36
CA PRO A 252 -8.70 -18.64 2.74
C PRO A 252 -8.95 -19.58 1.57
N LYS A 253 -8.01 -20.48 1.30
CA LYS A 253 -8.23 -21.55 0.31
C LYS A 253 -9.36 -22.43 0.82
N PRO A 254 -10.30 -22.90 -0.05
CA PRO A 254 -11.27 -23.90 0.35
C PRO A 254 -10.53 -25.11 0.94
N VAL A 255 -10.99 -25.60 2.09
CA VAL A 255 -10.48 -26.85 2.62
C VAL A 255 -10.91 -27.95 1.63
N GLU A 256 -9.96 -28.55 0.93
CA GLU A 256 -10.24 -29.76 0.15
C GLU A 256 -10.67 -30.82 1.18
N VAL A 257 -11.96 -31.11 1.23
CA VAL A 257 -12.48 -32.24 2.01
C VAL A 257 -12.09 -33.49 1.25
N PRO A 258 -11.36 -34.42 1.90
CA PRO A 258 -10.89 -35.65 1.25
C PRO A 258 -12.00 -36.58 0.84
#